data_d2657ef9f80f5850b9a5431e7929436c
#
_entry.id   d2657ef9f80f5850b9a5431e7929436c
#
_cell.length_a   1.000
_cell.length_b   1.000
_cell.length_c   1.000
_cell.angle_alpha   90.00
_cell.angle_beta   90.00
_cell.angle_gamma   90.00
#
_symmetry.space_group_name_H-M   'P 1'
#
loop_
_entity.id
_entity.type
_entity.pdbx_description
1 polymer ?
#
loop_
_entity_poly.entity_id
_entity_poly.type
_entity_poly.pdbx_seq_one_letter_code
_entity_poly.pdbx_strand_id
1 'polypeptide(L)'
;MKKYAVAVLVAMFCLIPVFADDVASAQESSGDFSVSVLDEKFLINVPRYFDGASYQNPAGEKFSHKEVTRMIRDVSGNETYMRQYTGWFTAMFAFMGIFGASLALNLVCTFSDDLPNERTLNAISLVGAGVSISGMILSASIASSKYDVAVDNYNLSLLGMKAER
;
A
#
# COMPACT_ATOMS: atom_id res chain seq x y z
N MET A 1 -3.28 -15.02 32.61
CA MET A 1 -3.83 -14.22 31.50
C MET A 1 -2.75 -13.47 30.69
N LYS A 2 -1.61 -13.07 31.27
CA LYS A 2 -0.52 -12.34 30.57
C LYS A 2 0.10 -13.12 29.38
N LYS A 3 0.12 -14.45 29.38
CA LYS A 3 0.72 -15.28 28.32
C LYS A 3 -0.10 -15.33 27.02
N TYR A 4 -1.40 -15.05 27.09
CA TYR A 4 -2.28 -15.12 25.91
C TYR A 4 -2.29 -13.83 25.08
N ALA A 5 -2.01 -12.67 25.69
CA ALA A 5 -1.94 -11.39 24.96
C ALA A 5 -0.78 -11.37 23.95
N VAL A 6 0.38 -11.94 24.33
CA VAL A 6 1.55 -12.05 23.42
C VAL A 6 1.28 -13.04 22.29
N ALA A 7 0.59 -14.16 22.56
CA ALA A 7 0.26 -15.16 21.53
C ALA A 7 -0.73 -14.62 20.49
N VAL A 8 -1.72 -13.82 20.91
CA VAL A 8 -2.68 -13.16 19.99
C VAL A 8 -1.96 -12.13 19.10
N LEU A 9 -1.01 -11.38 19.66
CA LEU A 9 -0.24 -10.38 18.92
C LEU A 9 0.67 -11.02 17.87
N VAL A 10 1.33 -12.13 18.21
CA VAL A 10 2.16 -12.91 17.27
C VAL A 10 1.29 -13.55 16.18
N ALA A 11 0.11 -14.09 16.52
CA ALA A 11 -0.80 -14.65 15.55
C ALA A 11 -1.35 -13.60 14.56
N MET A 12 -1.61 -12.37 15.01
CA MET A 12 -2.00 -11.27 14.11
C MET A 12 -0.87 -10.88 13.14
N PHE A 13 0.39 -10.92 13.57
CA PHE A 13 1.53 -10.65 12.70
C PHE A 13 1.73 -11.73 11.63
N CYS A 14 1.39 -12.99 11.93
CA CYS A 14 1.49 -14.10 10.96
C CYS A 14 0.37 -14.09 9.91
N LEU A 15 -0.73 -13.35 10.12
CA LEU A 15 -1.84 -13.29 9.17
C LEU A 15 -1.70 -12.18 8.09
N ILE A 16 -0.76 -11.25 8.26
CA ILE A 16 -0.54 -10.15 7.31
C ILE A 16 -0.14 -10.62 5.90
N PRO A 17 0.67 -11.69 5.70
CA PRO A 17 1.02 -12.14 4.36
C PRO A 17 -0.09 -12.86 3.58
N VAL A 18 -1.17 -13.30 4.25
CA VAL A 18 -2.21 -14.13 3.61
C VAL A 18 -3.17 -13.33 2.71
N PHE A 19 -3.25 -12.00 2.88
CA PHE A 19 -4.15 -11.16 2.08
C PHE A 19 -3.52 -10.51 0.84
N ALA A 20 -2.27 -10.82 0.52
CA ALA A 20 -1.56 -10.22 -0.60
C ALA A 20 -1.70 -11.00 -1.93
N ASP A 21 -2.26 -12.21 -1.92
CA ASP A 21 -2.17 -13.13 -3.08
C ASP A 21 -3.42 -13.21 -3.98
N ASP A 22 -4.50 -12.48 -3.71
CA ASP A 22 -5.79 -12.72 -4.41
C ASP A 22 -6.16 -11.69 -5.50
N VAL A 23 -5.22 -10.94 -6.07
CA VAL A 23 -5.51 -10.06 -7.21
C VAL A 23 -4.55 -10.30 -8.38
N ALA A 24 -4.57 -11.48 -8.93
CA ALA A 24 -3.87 -11.76 -10.18
C ALA A 24 -4.67 -12.73 -11.06
N SER A 25 -5.73 -12.25 -11.71
CA SER A 25 -6.27 -12.90 -12.91
C SER A 25 -7.13 -11.92 -13.70
N ALA A 26 -6.58 -11.31 -14.74
CA ALA A 26 -7.31 -10.82 -15.93
C ALA A 26 -6.29 -10.39 -16.98
N GLN A 27 -6.17 -11.17 -17.98
CA GLN A 27 -6.73 -10.97 -19.32
C GLN A 27 -5.69 -10.61 -20.38
N GLU A 28 -5.29 -11.62 -21.12
CA GLU A 28 -4.72 -11.48 -22.46
C GLU A 28 -5.80 -10.94 -23.39
N SER A 29 -5.55 -9.80 -24.01
CA SER A 29 -6.30 -9.31 -25.16
C SER A 29 -5.32 -8.93 -26.26
N SER A 30 -5.28 -9.73 -27.31
CA SER A 30 -4.55 -9.47 -28.53
C SER A 30 -5.22 -8.40 -29.37
N GLY A 31 -4.50 -7.36 -29.73
CA GLY A 31 -4.87 -6.33 -30.71
C GLY A 31 -3.63 -5.73 -31.30
N ASP A 32 -3.39 -6.02 -32.56
CA ASP A 32 -2.28 -5.55 -33.37
C ASP A 32 -2.45 -4.04 -33.65
N PHE A 33 -1.67 -3.19 -32.98
CA PHE A 33 -1.62 -1.76 -33.20
C PHE A 33 -0.16 -1.32 -33.26
N SER A 34 0.16 -0.36 -34.13
CA SER A 34 1.52 0.10 -34.50
C SER A 34 2.44 0.35 -33.29
N VAL A 35 3.30 -0.60 -33.04
CA VAL A 35 3.78 -1.08 -31.76
C VAL A 35 5.03 -0.33 -31.23
N SER A 36 5.70 0.53 -32.02
CA SER A 36 7.07 0.91 -31.68
C SER A 36 7.23 1.95 -30.54
N VAL A 37 6.24 2.81 -30.28
CA VAL A 37 6.33 3.82 -29.21
C VAL A 37 5.61 3.38 -27.93
N LEU A 38 4.58 2.54 -28.08
CA LEU A 38 3.85 1.98 -26.94
C LEU A 38 4.66 0.93 -26.19
N ASP A 39 5.50 0.18 -26.90
CA ASP A 39 6.31 -0.90 -26.30
C ASP A 39 7.34 -0.38 -25.28
N GLU A 40 7.83 0.84 -25.44
CA GLU A 40 8.85 1.39 -24.54
C GLU A 40 8.28 2.08 -23.29
N LYS A 41 7.06 2.62 -23.36
CA LYS A 41 6.54 3.52 -22.33
C LYS A 41 5.29 3.04 -21.62
N PHE A 42 4.59 2.08 -22.17
CA PHE A 42 3.37 1.56 -21.56
C PHE A 42 3.69 0.83 -20.25
N LEU A 43 2.98 1.13 -19.16
CA LEU A 43 3.25 0.58 -17.85
C LEU A 43 2.27 -0.56 -17.53
N ILE A 44 2.80 -1.76 -17.35
CA ILE A 44 2.07 -2.94 -16.90
C ILE A 44 2.47 -3.20 -15.45
N ASN A 45 1.47 -3.32 -14.57
CA ASN A 45 1.70 -3.71 -13.19
C ASN A 45 2.19 -5.16 -13.14
N VAL A 46 3.29 -5.40 -12.45
CA VAL A 46 3.83 -6.75 -12.26
C VAL A 46 3.86 -7.08 -10.77
N PRO A 47 3.59 -8.35 -10.41
CA PRO A 47 3.73 -8.79 -9.03
C PRO A 47 5.12 -8.44 -8.50
N ARG A 48 5.18 -7.83 -7.33
CA ARG A 48 6.45 -7.46 -6.70
C ARG A 48 7.17 -8.73 -6.26
N TYR A 49 8.10 -9.20 -7.07
CA TYR A 49 9.13 -10.09 -6.62
C TYR A 49 10.31 -9.27 -6.06
N PHE A 50 11.22 -9.90 -5.37
CA PHE A 50 12.32 -9.36 -4.53
C PHE A 50 13.22 -8.26 -5.16
N ASP A 51 13.03 -7.89 -6.41
CA ASP A 51 13.83 -6.88 -7.14
C ASP A 51 13.34 -5.43 -6.98
N GLY A 52 12.23 -5.23 -6.29
CA GLY A 52 11.67 -3.89 -6.02
C GLY A 52 11.01 -3.22 -7.23
N ALA A 53 11.02 -3.85 -8.41
CA ALA A 53 10.28 -3.37 -9.57
C ALA A 53 8.78 -3.58 -9.36
N SER A 54 7.98 -2.59 -9.76
CA SER A 54 6.52 -2.64 -9.61
C SER A 54 5.81 -2.60 -10.95
N TYR A 55 6.53 -2.23 -12.01
CA TYR A 55 5.98 -2.04 -13.35
C TYR A 55 7.01 -2.46 -14.39
N GLN A 56 6.51 -2.93 -15.54
CA GLN A 56 7.32 -3.22 -16.72
C GLN A 56 6.62 -2.70 -17.97
N ASN A 57 7.39 -2.46 -19.04
CA ASN A 57 6.81 -2.21 -20.35
C ASN A 57 6.57 -3.54 -21.11
N PRO A 58 5.87 -3.51 -22.25
CA PRO A 58 5.68 -4.70 -23.09
C PRO A 58 6.98 -5.35 -23.57
N ALA A 59 8.07 -4.59 -23.68
CA ALA A 59 9.40 -5.09 -24.01
C ALA A 59 10.08 -5.83 -22.84
N GLY A 60 9.47 -5.85 -21.65
CA GLY A 60 10.00 -6.53 -20.46
C GLY A 60 10.99 -5.68 -19.65
N GLU A 61 11.19 -4.42 -19.97
CA GLU A 61 12.00 -3.51 -19.18
C GLU A 61 11.28 -3.13 -17.90
N LYS A 62 11.96 -3.23 -16.76
CA LYS A 62 11.40 -3.01 -15.44
C LYS A 62 11.66 -1.61 -14.94
N PHE A 63 10.63 -0.98 -14.40
CA PHE A 63 10.69 0.36 -13.82
C PHE A 63 10.55 0.32 -12.30
N SER A 64 11.39 1.06 -11.61
CA SER A 64 11.25 1.28 -10.18
C SER A 64 10.05 2.17 -9.89
N HIS A 65 9.48 2.05 -8.69
CA HIS A 65 8.37 2.91 -8.23
C HIS A 65 8.69 4.41 -8.37
N LYS A 66 9.95 4.81 -8.16
CA LYS A 66 10.39 6.20 -8.27
C LYS A 66 10.34 6.71 -9.71
N GLU A 67 10.75 5.90 -10.68
CA GLU A 67 10.71 6.22 -12.11
C GLU A 67 9.27 6.35 -12.58
N VAL A 68 8.43 5.36 -12.26
CA VAL A 68 7.00 5.41 -12.58
C VAL A 68 6.34 6.63 -11.98
N THR A 69 6.58 6.93 -10.69
CA THR A 69 6.04 8.14 -10.04
C THR A 69 6.44 9.43 -10.77
N ARG A 70 7.65 9.47 -11.33
CA ARG A 70 8.10 10.62 -12.14
C ARG A 70 7.33 10.72 -13.45
N MET A 71 7.18 9.59 -14.17
CA MET A 71 6.46 9.54 -15.44
C MET A 71 5.00 9.95 -15.29
N ILE A 72 4.29 9.39 -14.31
CA ILE A 72 2.86 9.64 -14.12
C ILE A 72 2.56 11.05 -13.59
N ARG A 73 3.51 11.67 -12.88
CA ARG A 73 3.33 13.02 -12.31
C ARG A 73 3.21 14.09 -13.37
N ASP A 74 3.90 13.94 -14.50
CA ASP A 74 3.95 14.93 -15.57
C ASP A 74 2.69 14.90 -16.46
N VAL A 75 1.78 13.94 -16.22
CA VAL A 75 0.51 13.83 -16.97
C VAL A 75 -0.52 14.79 -16.41
N SER A 76 -1.10 15.59 -17.30
CA SER A 76 -2.20 16.50 -16.97
C SER A 76 -3.40 15.73 -16.39
N GLY A 77 -3.89 16.17 -15.22
CA GLY A 77 -4.99 15.52 -14.50
C GLY A 77 -4.56 14.54 -13.40
N ASN A 78 -3.31 14.10 -13.38
CA ASN A 78 -2.80 13.20 -12.35
C ASN A 78 -2.47 13.89 -11.02
N GLU A 79 -2.36 15.22 -10.99
CA GLU A 79 -2.01 15.98 -9.78
C GLU A 79 -2.91 15.66 -8.59
N THR A 80 -4.24 15.55 -8.83
CA THR A 80 -5.21 15.24 -7.78
C THR A 80 -5.00 13.83 -7.23
N TYR A 81 -4.82 12.84 -8.10
CA TYR A 81 -4.60 11.45 -7.70
C TYR A 81 -3.28 11.29 -6.96
N MET A 82 -2.21 11.92 -7.43
CA MET A 82 -0.90 11.88 -6.77
C MET A 82 -0.92 12.58 -5.42
N ARG A 83 -1.67 13.67 -5.27
CA ARG A 83 -1.86 14.33 -3.97
C ARG A 83 -2.63 13.42 -3.01
N GLN A 84 -3.71 12.76 -3.48
CA GLN A 84 -4.46 11.81 -2.67
C GLN A 84 -3.61 10.59 -2.28
N TYR A 85 -2.86 10.02 -3.23
CA TYR A 85 -1.91 8.95 -2.95
C TYR A 85 -0.94 9.34 -1.83
N THR A 86 -0.27 10.50 -1.95
CA THR A 86 0.68 10.98 -0.94
C THR A 86 0.00 11.19 0.42
N GLY A 87 -1.22 11.74 0.44
CA GLY A 87 -1.99 11.94 1.65
C GLY A 87 -2.31 10.63 2.37
N TRP A 88 -2.83 9.64 1.66
CA TRP A 88 -3.14 8.33 2.22
C TRP A 88 -1.89 7.53 2.61
N PHE A 89 -0.81 7.65 1.84
CA PHE A 89 0.47 7.05 2.18
C PHE A 89 1.05 7.65 3.48
N THR A 90 0.95 8.97 3.65
CA THR A 90 1.33 9.64 4.91
C THR A 90 0.45 9.19 6.08
N ALA A 91 -0.87 9.05 5.87
CA ALA A 91 -1.78 8.53 6.89
C ALA A 91 -1.40 7.11 7.33
N MET A 92 -0.97 6.25 6.42
CA MET A 92 -0.47 4.90 6.74
C MET A 92 0.71 4.96 7.71
N PHE A 93 1.67 5.88 7.51
CA PHE A 93 2.79 6.05 8.45
C PHE A 93 2.35 6.60 9.81
N ALA A 94 1.35 7.48 9.85
CA ALA A 94 0.78 7.95 11.11
C ALA A 94 0.17 6.79 11.91
N PHE A 95 -0.60 5.91 11.26
CA PHE A 95 -1.13 4.70 11.90
C PHE A 95 -0.01 3.73 12.34
N MET A 96 1.06 3.61 11.57
CA MET A 96 2.24 2.82 11.97
C MET A 96 2.88 3.38 13.25
N GLY A 97 2.98 4.70 13.37
CA GLY A 97 3.45 5.37 14.61
C GLY A 97 2.56 5.08 15.81
N ILE A 98 1.22 5.17 15.64
CA ILE A 98 0.26 4.85 16.71
C ILE A 98 0.38 3.37 17.10
N PHE A 99 0.54 2.48 16.14
CA PHE A 99 0.76 1.05 16.38
C PHE A 99 2.01 0.81 17.21
N GLY A 100 3.14 1.43 16.84
CA GLY A 100 4.38 1.34 17.61
C GLY A 100 4.25 1.85 19.05
N ALA A 101 3.57 2.99 19.25
CA ALA A 101 3.28 3.52 20.57
C ALA A 101 2.37 2.57 21.39
N SER A 102 1.37 1.97 20.75
CA SER A 102 0.48 1.00 21.41
C SER A 102 1.25 -0.25 21.85
N LEU A 103 2.16 -0.76 21.01
CA LEU A 103 3.03 -1.88 21.37
C LEU A 103 3.96 -1.53 22.54
N ALA A 104 4.59 -0.36 22.51
CA ALA A 104 5.46 0.09 23.58
C ALA A 104 4.69 0.20 24.91
N LEU A 105 3.47 0.76 24.89
CA LEU A 105 2.61 0.83 26.06
C LEU A 105 2.26 -0.58 26.59
N ASN A 106 1.93 -1.51 25.69
CA ASN A 106 1.63 -2.90 26.08
C ASN A 106 2.82 -3.57 26.75
N LEU A 107 4.03 -3.39 26.20
CA LEU A 107 5.26 -3.91 26.79
C LEU A 107 5.49 -3.32 28.21
N VAL A 108 5.35 -2.01 28.37
CA VAL A 108 5.50 -1.35 29.68
C VAL A 108 4.49 -1.95 30.68
N CYS A 109 3.21 -2.10 30.30
CA CYS A 109 2.19 -2.72 31.16
C CYS A 109 2.49 -4.18 31.50
N THR A 110 3.21 -4.89 30.61
CA THR A 110 3.54 -6.32 30.83
C THR A 110 4.70 -6.50 31.78
N PHE A 111 5.66 -5.59 31.78
CA PHE A 111 6.90 -5.70 32.57
C PHE A 111 6.93 -4.87 33.84
N SER A 112 5.98 -3.94 34.04
CA SER A 112 5.89 -3.12 35.27
C SER A 112 4.78 -3.67 36.17
N ASP A 113 5.15 -4.12 37.36
CA ASP A 113 4.21 -4.69 38.33
C ASP A 113 3.40 -3.64 39.14
N ASP A 114 3.84 -2.38 39.15
CA ASP A 114 3.30 -1.32 40.00
C ASP A 114 2.60 -0.17 39.24
N LEU A 115 2.12 -0.40 38.00
CA LEU A 115 1.46 0.66 37.25
C LEU A 115 0.03 0.92 37.75
N PRO A 116 -0.29 2.17 38.10
CA PRO A 116 -1.67 2.55 38.39
C PRO A 116 -2.52 2.34 37.12
N ASN A 117 -3.69 1.71 37.28
CA ASN A 117 -4.63 1.45 36.19
C ASN A 117 -4.11 0.54 35.03
N GLU A 118 -3.26 -0.45 35.34
CA GLU A 118 -2.71 -1.41 34.35
C GLU A 118 -3.77 -1.97 33.40
N ARG A 119 -4.95 -2.32 33.90
CA ARG A 119 -6.05 -2.87 33.08
C ARG A 119 -6.55 -1.88 32.03
N THR A 120 -6.66 -0.60 32.41
CA THR A 120 -7.11 0.46 31.50
C THR A 120 -6.05 0.73 30.43
N LEU A 121 -4.79 0.79 30.82
CA LEU A 121 -3.66 1.00 29.89
C LEU A 121 -3.53 -0.15 28.91
N ASN A 122 -3.68 -1.40 29.37
CA ASN A 122 -3.71 -2.57 28.49
C ASN A 122 -4.88 -2.54 27.50
N ALA A 123 -6.07 -2.14 27.95
CA ALA A 123 -7.23 -2.00 27.06
C ALA A 123 -6.99 -0.92 26.01
N ILE A 124 -6.44 0.24 26.39
CA ILE A 124 -6.10 1.33 25.46
C ILE A 124 -5.06 0.86 24.45
N SER A 125 -4.01 0.14 24.87
CA SER A 125 -2.98 -0.35 23.97
C SER A 125 -3.52 -1.36 22.94
N LEU A 126 -4.40 -2.27 23.35
CA LEU A 126 -5.02 -3.26 22.46
C LEU A 126 -5.97 -2.60 21.46
N VAL A 127 -6.82 -1.66 21.92
CA VAL A 127 -7.71 -0.90 21.04
C VAL A 127 -6.89 -0.05 20.06
N GLY A 128 -5.86 0.64 20.56
CA GLY A 128 -4.96 1.44 19.73
C GLY A 128 -4.27 0.62 18.65
N ALA A 129 -3.78 -0.58 18.99
CA ALA A 129 -3.18 -1.50 18.02
C ALA A 129 -4.20 -1.96 16.97
N GLY A 130 -5.40 -2.35 17.36
CA GLY A 130 -6.46 -2.80 16.44
C GLY A 130 -6.89 -1.70 15.47
N VAL A 131 -7.15 -0.49 15.97
CA VAL A 131 -7.50 0.68 15.13
C VAL A 131 -6.36 1.02 14.18
N SER A 132 -5.12 0.95 14.63
CA SER A 132 -3.96 1.27 13.80
C SER A 132 -3.76 0.28 12.67
N ILE A 133 -3.91 -1.03 12.92
CA ILE A 133 -3.82 -2.06 11.86
C ILE A 133 -4.90 -1.82 10.82
N SER A 134 -6.15 -1.63 11.24
CA SER A 134 -7.26 -1.36 10.32
C SER A 134 -7.02 -0.08 9.51
N GLY A 135 -6.52 0.98 10.17
CA GLY A 135 -6.16 2.25 9.53
C GLY A 135 -5.03 2.11 8.52
N MET A 136 -3.99 1.32 8.83
CA MET A 136 -2.90 1.03 7.88
C MET A 136 -3.39 0.31 6.63
N ILE A 137 -4.19 -0.76 6.80
CA ILE A 137 -4.72 -1.54 5.67
C ILE A 137 -5.59 -0.66 4.78
N LEU A 138 -6.52 0.09 5.37
CA LEU A 138 -7.42 0.98 4.63
C LEU A 138 -6.62 2.06 3.88
N SER A 139 -5.68 2.72 4.55
CA SER A 139 -4.85 3.77 3.96
C SER A 139 -3.99 3.23 2.82
N ALA A 140 -3.38 2.06 2.99
CA ALA A 140 -2.59 1.40 1.95
C ALA A 140 -3.44 1.04 0.73
N SER A 141 -4.63 0.46 0.94
CA SER A 141 -5.56 0.09 -0.13
C SER A 141 -6.02 1.31 -0.94
N ILE A 142 -6.41 2.40 -0.26
CA ILE A 142 -6.82 3.63 -0.95
C ILE A 142 -5.64 4.27 -1.68
N ALA A 143 -4.45 4.32 -1.07
CA ALA A 143 -3.25 4.85 -1.70
C ALA A 143 -2.93 4.07 -2.99
N SER A 144 -2.90 2.73 -2.93
CA SER A 144 -2.67 1.88 -4.10
C SER A 144 -3.69 2.16 -5.21
N SER A 145 -4.98 2.17 -4.88
CA SER A 145 -6.03 2.46 -5.87
C SER A 145 -5.85 3.83 -6.54
N LYS A 146 -5.43 4.87 -5.81
CA LYS A 146 -5.18 6.20 -6.39
C LYS A 146 -3.95 6.21 -7.29
N TYR A 147 -2.94 5.44 -6.94
CA TYR A 147 -1.74 5.29 -7.75
C TYR A 147 -2.06 4.55 -9.06
N ASP A 148 -2.83 3.46 -8.99
CA ASP A 148 -3.24 2.69 -10.16
C ASP A 148 -4.04 3.54 -11.15
N VAL A 149 -5.00 4.35 -10.66
CA VAL A 149 -5.73 5.31 -11.50
C VAL A 149 -4.79 6.31 -12.19
N ALA A 150 -3.74 6.77 -11.50
CA ALA A 150 -2.77 7.67 -12.11
C ALA A 150 -1.92 6.98 -13.18
N VAL A 151 -1.59 5.70 -13.02
CA VAL A 151 -0.93 4.87 -14.03
C VAL A 151 -1.84 4.64 -15.23
N ASP A 152 -3.11 4.33 -15.01
CA ASP A 152 -4.08 4.15 -16.08
C ASP A 152 -4.23 5.43 -16.92
N ASN A 153 -4.33 6.60 -16.26
CA ASN A 153 -4.38 7.88 -16.96
C ASN A 153 -3.11 8.16 -17.78
N TYR A 154 -1.93 7.76 -17.26
CA TYR A 154 -0.69 7.85 -18.00
C TYR A 154 -0.75 6.98 -19.26
N ASN A 155 -1.14 5.72 -19.12
CA ASN A 155 -1.26 4.80 -20.25
C ASN A 155 -2.28 5.30 -21.29
N LEU A 156 -3.43 5.82 -20.86
CA LEU A 156 -4.43 6.43 -21.73
C LEU A 156 -3.88 7.65 -22.47
N SER A 157 -3.07 8.47 -21.79
CA SER A 157 -2.44 9.64 -22.42
C SER A 157 -1.47 9.27 -23.54
N LEU A 158 -0.77 8.12 -23.42
CA LEU A 158 0.08 7.59 -24.49
C LEU A 158 -0.72 7.17 -25.73
N LEU A 159 -1.95 6.69 -25.52
CA LEU A 159 -2.88 6.33 -26.59
C LEU A 159 -3.58 7.54 -27.22
N GLY A 160 -3.28 8.76 -26.80
CA GLY A 160 -3.97 9.97 -27.26
C GLY A 160 -5.43 10.07 -26.75
N MET A 161 -5.82 9.24 -25.83
CA MET A 161 -7.14 9.22 -25.20
C MET A 161 -7.12 10.12 -23.97
N LYS A 162 -8.09 11.03 -23.85
CA LYS A 162 -8.36 11.71 -22.57
C LYS A 162 -9.18 10.77 -21.69
N ALA A 163 -8.78 10.62 -20.45
CA ALA A 163 -9.65 10.00 -19.44
C ALA A 163 -10.90 10.89 -19.29
N GLU A 164 -12.00 10.51 -19.92
CA GLU A 164 -13.33 11.08 -19.66
C GLU A 164 -13.83 10.53 -18.32
N ARG A 165 -13.74 11.34 -17.27
CA ARG A 165 -14.43 11.12 -16.00
C ARG A 165 -15.08 12.38 -15.52
#